data_d02434381960c218d40ce811887bf90c
#
_entry.id   d02434381960c218d40ce811887bf90c
#
_cell.length_a   1.000
_cell.length_b   1.000
_cell.length_c   1.000
_cell.angle_alpha   90.00
_cell.angle_beta   90.00
_cell.angle_gamma   90.00
#
_symmetry.space_group_name_H-M   'P 1'
#
loop_
_entity.id
_entity.type
_entity.pdbx_description
1 polymer ?
#
loop_
_entity_poly.entity_id
_entity_poly.type
_entity_poly.pdbx_seq_one_letter_code
_entity_poly.pdbx_strand_id
1 'polypeptide(L)'
;MTAGKIRSCRQCFLLLVWFFLGGLGIGPVALADSPAIAVIYPDIREPYRGIFLKIIKGIENKLKKTVKIYPLEKDYDIEAVKYYLRKAQIQGVIVLGSRGLSAAKDLQFMFHVVVGAVLISPNGEDLTGISLTPDPAILFQKLLEIDPRIKRITLIYNRDQTEWLIERAVKAARFYSIEINTFPVENIREAATLYRDILQHLEEGKDAIWLPQDSTIDEQAILPLILKKSWERNLAVFSSNLAHIPRGALFALYPDNERMGQSLAALALEEIKNNKRSIGIIPLRDLLTAVNTRTADHLGLNLTSRMKQNFDLSFPAR
;
A
#
# COMPACT_ATOMS: atom_id res chain seq x y z
N MET A 1 62.72 59.82 -52.12
CA MET A 1 62.68 61.22 -51.71
C MET A 1 61.46 61.48 -50.87
N THR A 2 61.71 61.95 -49.63
CA THR A 2 60.82 62.64 -48.65
C THR A 2 59.64 61.88 -48.04
N ALA A 3 59.82 61.30 -46.94
CA ALA A 3 59.73 61.67 -45.55
C ALA A 3 58.52 62.58 -45.19
N GLY A 4 57.61 62.11 -44.47
CA GLY A 4 56.48 62.82 -43.85
C GLY A 4 56.01 62.15 -42.56
N LYS A 5 56.62 62.57 -41.44
CA LYS A 5 56.23 62.28 -40.08
C LYS A 5 54.80 62.81 -39.79
N ILE A 6 53.88 62.07 -39.20
CA ILE A 6 52.77 62.62 -38.46
C ILE A 6 52.75 61.95 -37.09
N ARG A 7 52.72 62.84 -36.11
CA ARG A 7 52.77 62.63 -34.66
C ARG A 7 51.45 62.10 -34.12
N SER A 8 51.56 61.24 -33.16
CA SER A 8 50.73 60.90 -32.04
C SER A 8 49.66 61.93 -31.63
N CYS A 9 48.40 61.52 -31.53
CA CYS A 9 47.49 62.15 -30.62
C CYS A 9 46.83 61.01 -29.79
N ARG A 10 47.46 60.73 -28.64
CA ARG A 10 46.85 60.05 -27.51
C ARG A 10 46.02 61.06 -26.79
N GLN A 11 44.71 60.90 -26.76
CA GLN A 11 43.74 61.41 -25.79
C GLN A 11 42.42 61.64 -26.51
N CYS A 12 41.55 60.63 -26.43
CA CYS A 12 40.06 60.74 -26.49
C CYS A 12 39.48 59.37 -26.76
N PHE A 13 39.66 58.42 -25.81
CA PHE A 13 38.88 57.18 -25.81
C PHE A 13 38.75 56.67 -24.35
N LEU A 14 38.26 57.53 -23.50
CA LEU A 14 37.90 57.16 -22.11
C LEU A 14 36.61 57.89 -21.76
N LEU A 15 35.48 57.40 -22.22
CA LEU A 15 34.12 57.73 -21.74
C LEU A 15 33.13 57.02 -22.68
N LEU A 16 32.81 55.76 -22.42
CA LEU A 16 31.56 55.05 -22.84
C LEU A 16 31.66 53.55 -22.59
N VAL A 17 32.01 53.15 -21.36
CA VAL A 17 31.77 51.77 -20.87
C VAL A 17 31.27 51.87 -19.44
N TRP A 18 30.16 52.53 -19.28
CA TRP A 18 29.39 52.51 -18.05
C TRP A 18 27.91 52.59 -18.44
N PHE A 19 27.27 51.46 -18.70
CA PHE A 19 25.79 51.30 -18.60
C PHE A 19 25.41 49.96 -19.28
N PHE A 20 25.77 48.82 -18.69
CA PHE A 20 25.06 47.55 -18.93
C PHE A 20 25.44 46.56 -17.82
N LEU A 21 25.27 46.96 -16.56
CA LEU A 21 25.08 46.03 -15.44
C LEU A 21 23.65 46.23 -14.98
N GLY A 22 22.70 45.94 -15.93
CA GLY A 22 21.30 45.78 -15.65
C GLY A 22 21.15 44.47 -14.86
N GLY A 23 20.74 44.60 -13.60
CA GLY A 23 20.58 43.55 -12.64
C GLY A 23 19.75 42.40 -13.17
N LEU A 24 20.34 41.24 -13.28
CA LEU A 24 19.62 39.96 -13.16
C LEU A 24 19.06 39.94 -11.73
N GLY A 25 17.89 40.49 -11.56
CA GLY A 25 17.07 40.31 -10.39
C GLY A 25 16.77 38.82 -10.30
N ILE A 26 17.55 38.08 -9.52
CA ILE A 26 17.15 36.80 -8.98
C ILE A 26 16.01 37.12 -8.05
N GLY A 27 14.77 37.16 -8.62
CA GLY A 27 13.57 37.21 -7.82
C GLY A 27 13.62 36.02 -6.85
N PRO A 28 13.16 36.21 -5.61
CA PRO A 28 13.09 35.07 -4.69
C PRO A 28 12.26 34.01 -5.41
N VAL A 29 12.88 32.83 -5.66
CA VAL A 29 12.16 31.63 -6.02
C VAL A 29 11.20 31.41 -4.85
N ALA A 30 9.94 31.75 -5.04
CA ALA A 30 8.90 31.43 -4.08
C ALA A 30 8.95 29.91 -3.93
N LEU A 31 9.54 29.43 -2.84
CA LEU A 31 9.41 28.05 -2.41
C LEU A 31 7.89 27.83 -2.33
N ALA A 32 7.34 27.12 -3.31
CA ALA A 32 5.94 26.77 -3.30
C ALA A 32 5.67 26.09 -1.95
N ASP A 33 4.88 26.74 -1.11
CA ASP A 33 4.58 26.26 0.23
C ASP A 33 3.96 24.87 0.08
N SER A 34 4.58 23.87 0.70
CA SER A 34 4.13 22.49 0.55
C SER A 34 2.67 22.40 1.00
N PRO A 35 1.76 21.74 0.26
CA PRO A 35 0.34 21.74 0.53
C PRO A 35 0.03 21.33 1.97
N ALA A 36 -0.91 22.00 2.62
CA ALA A 36 -1.33 21.69 3.97
C ALA A 36 -2.16 20.40 3.96
N ILE A 37 -1.66 19.37 4.63
CA ILE A 37 -2.31 18.06 4.76
C ILE A 37 -2.68 17.82 6.21
N ALA A 38 -3.89 17.29 6.44
CA ALA A 38 -4.35 16.78 7.73
C ALA A 38 -4.50 15.27 7.69
N VAL A 39 -4.33 14.63 8.85
CA VAL A 39 -4.59 13.21 9.05
C VAL A 39 -5.74 13.05 10.02
N ILE A 40 -6.74 12.29 9.61
CA ILE A 40 -7.90 11.93 10.42
C ILE A 40 -7.83 10.42 10.70
N TYR A 41 -7.94 10.04 11.97
CA TYR A 41 -7.91 8.63 12.36
C TYR A 41 -8.87 8.36 13.53
N PRO A 42 -9.34 7.10 13.74
CA PRO A 42 -10.23 6.78 14.84
C PRO A 42 -9.58 7.05 16.21
N ASP A 43 -10.26 7.74 17.12
CA ASP A 43 -9.84 7.80 18.52
C ASP A 43 -10.08 6.42 19.17
N ILE A 44 -9.01 5.68 19.33
CA ILE A 44 -8.99 4.33 19.92
C ILE A 44 -7.80 4.14 20.83
N ARG A 45 -7.93 3.15 21.74
CA ARG A 45 -6.91 2.82 22.72
C ARG A 45 -5.82 1.91 22.15
N GLU A 46 -4.70 1.78 22.87
CA GLU A 46 -3.69 0.77 22.60
C GLU A 46 -4.29 -0.65 22.65
N PRO A 47 -3.76 -1.61 21.87
CA PRO A 47 -2.55 -1.50 21.03
C PRO A 47 -2.80 -0.89 19.64
N TYR A 48 -4.04 -0.69 19.24
CA TYR A 48 -4.39 -0.26 17.87
C TYR A 48 -4.00 1.19 17.56
N ARG A 49 -3.97 2.06 18.57
CA ARG A 49 -3.52 3.44 18.40
C ARG A 49 -2.09 3.52 17.86
N GLY A 50 -1.19 2.66 18.37
CA GLY A 50 0.18 2.59 17.94
C GLY A 50 0.35 2.31 16.44
N ILE A 51 -0.59 1.59 15.81
CA ILE A 51 -0.60 1.34 14.36
C ILE A 51 -0.79 2.66 13.60
N PHE A 52 -1.79 3.45 13.97
CA PHE A 52 -2.06 4.74 13.32
C PHE A 52 -0.91 5.73 13.52
N LEU A 53 -0.29 5.75 14.70
CA LEU A 53 0.86 6.63 14.96
C LEU A 53 2.07 6.26 14.07
N LYS A 54 2.30 4.99 13.77
CA LYS A 54 3.35 4.57 12.81
C LYS A 54 3.03 5.05 11.39
N ILE A 55 1.77 4.98 10.97
CA ILE A 55 1.33 5.49 9.66
C ILE A 55 1.53 7.00 9.59
N ILE A 56 1.10 7.74 10.62
CA ILE A 56 1.28 9.20 10.72
C ILE A 56 2.75 9.57 10.63
N LYS A 57 3.63 8.86 11.35
CA LYS A 57 5.07 9.05 11.26
C LYS A 57 5.59 8.88 9.83
N GLY A 58 5.11 7.86 9.11
CA GLY A 58 5.43 7.66 7.70
C GLY A 58 5.00 8.81 6.81
N ILE A 59 3.79 9.34 7.04
CA ILE A 59 3.26 10.52 6.33
C ILE A 59 4.17 11.73 6.57
N GLU A 60 4.51 12.02 7.81
CA GLU A 60 5.38 13.14 8.19
C GLU A 60 6.78 13.01 7.59
N ASN A 61 7.36 11.80 7.60
CA ASN A 61 8.64 11.50 6.98
C ASN A 61 8.63 11.81 5.47
N LYS A 62 7.55 11.48 4.77
CA LYS A 62 7.41 11.77 3.34
C LYS A 62 7.25 13.26 3.06
N LEU A 63 6.45 13.94 3.86
CA LEU A 63 6.17 15.38 3.72
C LEU A 63 7.30 16.26 4.25
N LYS A 64 8.23 15.71 5.04
CA LYS A 64 9.31 16.41 5.77
C LYS A 64 8.78 17.54 6.65
N LYS A 65 7.58 17.37 7.20
CA LYS A 65 6.93 18.29 8.13
C LYS A 65 5.90 17.56 8.98
N THR A 66 5.57 18.12 10.14
CA THR A 66 4.45 17.65 10.96
C THR A 66 3.11 17.96 10.29
N VAL A 67 2.14 17.05 10.46
CA VAL A 67 0.79 17.20 9.93
C VAL A 67 -0.19 17.63 11.01
N LYS A 68 -1.29 18.24 10.63
CA LYS A 68 -2.42 18.43 11.53
C LYS A 68 -3.12 17.11 11.76
N ILE A 69 -3.32 16.74 13.01
CA ILE A 69 -3.92 15.45 13.40
C ILE A 69 -5.28 15.72 14.01
N TYR A 70 -6.28 14.95 13.58
CA TYR A 70 -7.64 15.02 14.10
C TYR A 70 -8.14 13.61 14.46
N PRO A 71 -8.14 13.23 15.75
CA PRO A 71 -8.75 11.97 16.19
C PRO A 71 -10.29 12.05 16.04
N LEU A 72 -10.91 11.01 15.44
CA LEU A 72 -12.35 10.90 15.31
C LEU A 72 -12.93 10.07 16.46
N GLU A 73 -13.78 10.66 17.24
CA GLU A 73 -14.63 9.96 18.20
C GLU A 73 -15.65 9.06 17.50
N LYS A 74 -16.32 8.20 18.25
CA LYS A 74 -17.34 7.28 17.68
C LYS A 74 -18.50 8.06 17.06
N ASP A 75 -18.98 9.09 17.78
CA ASP A 75 -20.14 9.91 17.41
C ASP A 75 -19.68 11.34 17.01
N TYR A 76 -18.73 11.41 16.05
CA TYR A 76 -18.15 12.67 15.58
C TYR A 76 -19.18 13.51 14.80
N ASP A 77 -19.09 14.85 14.96
CA ASP A 77 -19.83 15.79 14.13
C ASP A 77 -19.01 16.15 12.86
N ILE A 78 -19.51 15.75 11.71
CA ILE A 78 -18.83 15.99 10.43
C ILE A 78 -18.70 17.49 10.11
N GLU A 79 -19.65 18.31 10.51
CA GLU A 79 -19.58 19.76 10.29
C GLU A 79 -18.50 20.42 11.16
N ALA A 80 -18.30 19.96 12.37
CA ALA A 80 -17.18 20.36 13.21
C ALA A 80 -15.83 19.99 12.57
N VAL A 81 -15.72 18.77 11.98
CA VAL A 81 -14.53 18.34 11.23
C VAL A 81 -14.29 19.26 10.04
N LYS A 82 -15.30 19.50 9.21
CA LYS A 82 -15.20 20.40 8.04
C LYS A 82 -14.78 21.82 8.45
N TYR A 83 -15.35 22.34 9.54
CA TYR A 83 -15.00 23.66 10.07
C TYR A 83 -13.53 23.72 10.48
N TYR A 84 -13.05 22.72 11.24
CA TYR A 84 -11.66 22.61 11.65
C TYR A 84 -10.70 22.61 10.46
N LEU A 85 -10.97 21.78 9.46
CA LEU A 85 -10.13 21.63 8.27
C LEU A 85 -10.08 22.95 7.44
N ARG A 86 -11.23 23.63 7.27
CA ARG A 86 -11.29 24.94 6.59
C ARG A 86 -10.52 26.02 7.35
N LYS A 87 -10.71 26.12 8.66
CA LYS A 87 -10.00 27.07 9.51
C LYS A 87 -8.49 26.86 9.47
N ALA A 88 -8.05 25.61 9.36
CA ALA A 88 -6.65 25.25 9.24
C ALA A 88 -6.11 25.34 7.80
N GLN A 89 -6.90 25.80 6.82
CA GLN A 89 -6.57 25.94 5.40
C GLN A 89 -6.01 24.63 4.79
N ILE A 90 -6.59 23.48 5.18
CA ILE A 90 -6.20 22.17 4.68
C ILE A 90 -6.61 22.02 3.21
N GLN A 91 -5.70 21.48 2.39
CA GLN A 91 -5.92 21.17 0.98
C GLN A 91 -6.16 19.70 0.76
N GLY A 92 -5.42 18.83 1.47
CA GLY A 92 -5.55 17.38 1.40
C GLY A 92 -5.80 16.74 2.76
N VAL A 93 -6.61 15.70 2.78
CA VAL A 93 -6.97 14.98 3.99
C VAL A 93 -6.66 13.49 3.79
N ILE A 94 -5.82 12.94 4.64
CA ILE A 94 -5.59 11.49 4.70
C ILE A 94 -6.46 10.93 5.81
N VAL A 95 -7.40 10.06 5.46
CA VAL A 95 -8.33 9.44 6.42
C VAL A 95 -7.95 7.98 6.63
N LEU A 96 -7.86 7.55 7.88
CA LEU A 96 -7.39 6.23 8.25
C LEU A 96 -8.48 5.42 8.96
N GLY A 97 -8.56 4.13 8.62
CA GLY A 97 -9.48 3.18 9.24
C GLY A 97 -10.94 3.37 8.82
N SER A 98 -11.84 2.54 9.35
CA SER A 98 -13.26 2.51 8.95
C SER A 98 -14.01 3.80 9.25
N ARG A 99 -13.75 4.46 10.41
CA ARG A 99 -14.36 5.77 10.70
C ARG A 99 -13.87 6.86 9.72
N GLY A 100 -12.57 6.82 9.39
CA GLY A 100 -12.01 7.72 8.36
C GLY A 100 -12.67 7.50 7.01
N LEU A 101 -12.88 6.24 6.60
CA LEU A 101 -13.60 5.91 5.37
C LEU A 101 -15.04 6.46 5.38
N SER A 102 -15.75 6.37 6.51
CA SER A 102 -17.07 6.97 6.62
C SER A 102 -17.05 8.48 6.45
N ALA A 103 -16.09 9.18 7.07
CA ALA A 103 -15.93 10.62 6.93
C ALA A 103 -15.47 11.04 5.51
N ALA A 104 -14.74 10.19 4.79
CA ALA A 104 -14.27 10.45 3.43
C ALA A 104 -15.42 10.82 2.49
N LYS A 105 -16.56 10.16 2.61
CA LYS A 105 -17.75 10.36 1.76
C LYS A 105 -18.27 11.80 1.81
N ASP A 106 -18.18 12.44 2.96
CA ASP A 106 -18.61 13.83 3.15
C ASP A 106 -17.51 14.85 2.86
N LEU A 107 -16.24 14.45 3.07
CA LEU A 107 -15.09 15.34 2.92
C LEU A 107 -14.65 15.49 1.47
N GLN A 108 -14.82 14.46 0.61
CA GLN A 108 -14.35 14.44 -0.78
C GLN A 108 -14.92 15.55 -1.66
N PHE A 109 -16.06 16.13 -1.29
CA PHE A 109 -16.67 17.24 -2.04
C PHE A 109 -15.94 18.56 -1.83
N MET A 110 -15.12 18.67 -0.79
CA MET A 110 -14.46 19.90 -0.37
C MET A 110 -12.93 19.83 -0.34
N PHE A 111 -12.37 18.65 -0.18
CA PHE A 111 -10.94 18.39 -0.01
C PHE A 111 -10.48 17.28 -0.94
N HIS A 112 -9.18 17.22 -1.22
CA HIS A 112 -8.55 16.03 -1.78
C HIS A 112 -8.44 14.99 -0.67
N VAL A 113 -9.12 13.85 -0.83
CA VAL A 113 -9.23 12.84 0.24
C VAL A 113 -8.59 11.53 -0.18
N VAL A 114 -7.63 11.07 0.62
CA VAL A 114 -6.96 9.77 0.43
C VAL A 114 -7.28 8.86 1.60
N VAL A 115 -7.80 7.67 1.30
CA VAL A 115 -8.20 6.65 2.29
C VAL A 115 -7.09 5.63 2.49
N GLY A 116 -6.83 5.25 3.74
CA GLY A 116 -5.89 4.18 4.08
C GLY A 116 -6.20 3.45 5.36
N ALA A 117 -5.39 2.41 5.66
CA ALA A 117 -5.52 1.60 6.87
C ALA A 117 -6.92 0.97 7.05
N VAL A 118 -7.55 0.55 5.97
CA VAL A 118 -8.84 -0.14 5.94
C VAL A 118 -8.91 -1.08 4.73
N LEU A 119 -9.64 -2.18 4.88
CA LEU A 119 -10.02 -3.02 3.74
C LEU A 119 -11.10 -2.27 2.95
N ILE A 120 -10.77 -1.93 1.72
CA ILE A 120 -11.67 -1.22 0.81
C ILE A 120 -11.49 -1.77 -0.61
N SER A 121 -12.58 -1.92 -1.32
CA SER A 121 -12.62 -2.24 -2.75
C SER A 121 -13.19 -1.06 -3.55
N PRO A 122 -12.89 -0.95 -4.85
CA PRO A 122 -13.43 0.11 -5.71
C PRO A 122 -14.90 -0.16 -6.04
N ASN A 123 -15.80 0.15 -5.13
CA ASN A 123 -17.25 -0.13 -5.24
C ASN A 123 -18.02 0.98 -5.97
N GLY A 124 -17.44 1.61 -7.00
CA GLY A 124 -18.09 2.69 -7.75
C GLY A 124 -18.11 4.04 -7.03
N GLU A 125 -17.49 4.15 -5.86
CA GLU A 125 -17.24 5.44 -5.21
C GLU A 125 -15.97 6.07 -5.78
N ASP A 126 -16.02 7.35 -6.10
CA ASP A 126 -14.88 8.13 -6.62
C ASP A 126 -13.87 8.46 -5.50
N LEU A 127 -13.34 7.42 -4.85
CA LEU A 127 -12.37 7.55 -3.78
C LEU A 127 -10.95 7.22 -4.27
N THR A 128 -9.98 7.94 -3.75
CA THR A 128 -8.57 7.61 -3.85
C THR A 128 -8.12 6.91 -2.57
N GLY A 129 -7.34 5.84 -2.69
CA GLY A 129 -6.83 5.19 -1.48
C GLY A 129 -5.97 3.95 -1.71
N ILE A 130 -5.42 3.48 -0.60
CA ILE A 130 -4.67 2.23 -0.52
C ILE A 130 -5.42 1.26 0.39
N SER A 131 -5.94 0.18 -0.20
CA SER A 131 -6.56 -0.91 0.55
C SER A 131 -5.52 -1.67 1.36
N LEU A 132 -5.88 -2.19 2.53
CA LEU A 132 -5.01 -3.12 3.28
C LEU A 132 -4.81 -4.47 2.58
N THR A 133 -5.53 -4.74 1.50
CA THR A 133 -5.38 -5.97 0.72
C THR A 133 -4.02 -5.99 0.00
N PRO A 134 -3.19 -7.02 0.22
CA PRO A 134 -1.89 -7.14 -0.45
C PRO A 134 -2.00 -7.21 -1.98
N ASP A 135 -1.05 -6.57 -2.68
CA ASP A 135 -0.93 -6.69 -4.14
C ASP A 135 -0.57 -8.13 -4.53
N PRO A 136 -1.38 -8.80 -5.40
CA PRO A 136 -1.13 -10.17 -5.83
C PRO A 136 0.26 -10.40 -6.44
N ALA A 137 0.81 -9.39 -7.13
CA ALA A 137 2.14 -9.51 -7.72
C ALA A 137 3.23 -9.72 -6.67
N ILE A 138 3.12 -9.06 -5.50
CA ILE A 138 4.08 -9.20 -4.41
C ILE A 138 3.86 -10.53 -3.69
N LEU A 139 2.59 -10.96 -3.52
CA LEU A 139 2.28 -12.27 -2.96
C LEU A 139 2.88 -13.41 -3.80
N PHE A 140 2.71 -13.37 -5.12
CA PHE A 140 3.19 -14.42 -6.02
C PHE A 140 4.71 -14.40 -6.16
N GLN A 141 5.33 -13.21 -6.18
CA GLN A 141 6.77 -13.10 -6.10
C GLN A 141 7.31 -13.79 -4.85
N LYS A 142 6.71 -13.50 -3.68
CA LYS A 142 7.14 -14.08 -2.41
C LYS A 142 6.91 -15.58 -2.36
N LEU A 143 5.81 -16.07 -2.92
CA LEU A 143 5.55 -17.50 -3.04
C LEU A 143 6.69 -18.21 -3.79
N LEU A 144 7.07 -17.70 -4.96
CA LEU A 144 8.14 -18.29 -5.76
C LEU A 144 9.55 -18.14 -5.17
N GLU A 145 9.79 -17.09 -4.38
CA GLU A 145 11.02 -16.96 -3.60
C GLU A 145 11.13 -18.03 -2.52
N ILE A 146 10.00 -18.45 -1.92
CA ILE A 146 9.94 -19.46 -0.86
C ILE A 146 9.87 -20.87 -1.45
N ASP A 147 9.01 -21.08 -2.45
CA ASP A 147 8.84 -22.37 -3.13
C ASP A 147 8.79 -22.19 -4.67
N PRO A 148 9.92 -22.28 -5.35
CA PRO A 148 9.99 -22.11 -6.81
C PRO A 148 9.37 -23.28 -7.60
N ARG A 149 8.98 -24.36 -6.94
CA ARG A 149 8.34 -25.53 -7.58
C ARG A 149 6.90 -25.23 -7.97
N ILE A 150 6.25 -24.26 -7.32
CA ILE A 150 4.84 -23.92 -7.55
C ILE A 150 4.61 -23.48 -8.99
N LYS A 151 3.60 -24.08 -9.63
CA LYS A 151 3.17 -23.79 -11.00
C LYS A 151 1.72 -23.35 -11.08
N ARG A 152 0.92 -23.63 -10.06
CA ARG A 152 -0.50 -23.33 -10.05
C ARG A 152 -0.97 -22.79 -8.70
N ILE A 153 -1.75 -21.72 -8.71
CA ILE A 153 -2.38 -21.14 -7.54
C ILE A 153 -3.88 -21.35 -7.63
N THR A 154 -4.49 -21.80 -6.54
CA THR A 154 -5.95 -21.88 -6.39
C THR A 154 -6.44 -20.83 -5.43
N LEU A 155 -7.45 -20.06 -5.85
CA LEU A 155 -8.10 -19.02 -5.07
C LEU A 155 -9.61 -19.22 -5.07
N ILE A 156 -10.18 -19.45 -3.89
CA ILE A 156 -11.62 -19.37 -3.65
C ILE A 156 -11.88 -18.03 -2.97
N TYR A 157 -12.82 -17.23 -3.47
CA TYR A 157 -12.98 -15.85 -3.01
C TYR A 157 -14.44 -15.39 -3.03
N ASN A 158 -14.78 -14.46 -2.14
CA ASN A 158 -16.07 -13.79 -2.19
C ASN A 158 -16.09 -12.77 -3.34
N ARG A 159 -17.05 -12.91 -4.25
CA ARG A 159 -17.14 -12.08 -5.45
C ARG A 159 -17.21 -10.59 -5.11
N ASP A 160 -18.07 -10.19 -4.20
CA ASP A 160 -18.31 -8.78 -3.88
C ASP A 160 -17.10 -8.08 -3.23
N GLN A 161 -16.26 -8.87 -2.56
CA GLN A 161 -15.13 -8.32 -1.78
C GLN A 161 -13.81 -8.37 -2.55
N THR A 162 -13.60 -9.39 -3.38
CA THR A 162 -12.27 -9.70 -3.94
C THR A 162 -12.21 -9.67 -5.48
N GLU A 163 -13.34 -9.64 -6.21
CA GLU A 163 -13.38 -9.63 -7.68
C GLU A 163 -12.46 -8.56 -8.31
N TRP A 164 -12.38 -7.39 -7.72
CA TRP A 164 -11.55 -6.28 -8.20
C TRP A 164 -10.04 -6.59 -8.27
N LEU A 165 -9.59 -7.60 -7.51
CA LEU A 165 -8.19 -8.05 -7.52
C LEU A 165 -7.90 -9.10 -8.60
N ILE A 166 -8.94 -9.76 -9.12
CA ILE A 166 -8.75 -10.95 -9.98
C ILE A 166 -7.99 -10.61 -11.26
N GLU A 167 -8.32 -9.48 -11.90
CA GLU A 167 -7.58 -9.04 -13.09
C GLU A 167 -6.09 -8.81 -12.79
N ARG A 168 -5.78 -8.23 -11.63
CA ARG A 168 -4.40 -8.02 -11.15
C ARG A 168 -3.71 -9.35 -10.84
N ALA A 169 -4.42 -10.27 -10.20
CA ALA A 169 -3.92 -11.61 -9.90
C ALA A 169 -3.61 -12.40 -11.17
N VAL A 170 -4.50 -12.37 -12.17
CA VAL A 170 -4.29 -13.01 -13.47
C VAL A 170 -3.08 -12.40 -14.21
N LYS A 171 -2.94 -11.06 -14.21
CA LYS A 171 -1.77 -10.39 -14.79
C LYS A 171 -0.48 -10.78 -14.08
N ALA A 172 -0.49 -10.83 -12.75
CA ALA A 172 0.67 -11.26 -11.96
C ALA A 172 1.02 -12.74 -12.22
N ALA A 173 0.04 -13.62 -12.26
CA ALA A 173 0.24 -15.03 -12.55
C ALA A 173 0.90 -15.24 -13.93
N ARG A 174 0.42 -14.56 -14.96
CA ARG A 174 1.04 -14.57 -16.30
C ARG A 174 2.49 -14.07 -16.29
N PHE A 175 2.76 -12.98 -15.58
CA PHE A 175 4.11 -12.43 -15.48
C PHE A 175 5.11 -13.42 -14.86
N TYR A 176 4.67 -14.16 -13.86
CA TYR A 176 5.49 -15.19 -13.19
C TYR A 176 5.38 -16.59 -13.81
N SER A 177 4.68 -16.75 -14.92
CA SER A 177 4.44 -18.04 -15.58
C SER A 177 3.78 -19.07 -14.64
N ILE A 178 2.83 -18.61 -13.82
CA ILE A 178 2.00 -19.41 -12.92
C ILE A 178 0.58 -19.48 -13.51
N GLU A 179 -0.02 -20.67 -13.46
CA GLU A 179 -1.46 -20.83 -13.68
C GLU A 179 -2.23 -20.38 -12.44
N ILE A 180 -3.35 -19.69 -12.62
CA ILE A 180 -4.24 -19.31 -11.52
C ILE A 180 -5.65 -19.81 -11.79
N ASN A 181 -6.18 -20.62 -10.87
CA ASN A 181 -7.56 -21.10 -10.86
C ASN A 181 -8.36 -20.31 -9.84
N THR A 182 -9.33 -19.53 -10.32
CA THR A 182 -10.14 -18.65 -9.49
C THR A 182 -11.59 -19.12 -9.43
N PHE A 183 -12.14 -19.21 -8.23
CA PHE A 183 -13.48 -19.72 -7.95
C PHE A 183 -14.26 -18.69 -7.13
N PRO A 184 -15.11 -17.89 -7.79
CA PRO A 184 -15.97 -16.96 -7.08
C PRO A 184 -17.09 -17.71 -6.36
N VAL A 185 -17.38 -17.29 -5.14
CA VAL A 185 -18.50 -17.79 -4.32
C VAL A 185 -19.23 -16.62 -3.68
N GLU A 186 -20.50 -16.84 -3.34
CA GLU A 186 -21.33 -15.81 -2.75
C GLU A 186 -21.37 -15.92 -1.21
N ASN A 187 -21.13 -17.12 -0.67
CA ASN A 187 -21.26 -17.36 0.76
C ASN A 187 -20.28 -18.42 1.27
N ILE A 188 -20.16 -18.45 2.59
CA ILE A 188 -19.23 -19.34 3.30
C ILE A 188 -19.55 -20.83 3.12
N ARG A 189 -20.81 -21.20 2.88
CA ARG A 189 -21.21 -22.61 2.69
C ARG A 189 -20.69 -23.13 1.35
N GLU A 190 -20.82 -22.33 0.31
CA GLU A 190 -20.25 -22.65 -1.01
C GLU A 190 -18.73 -22.77 -0.92
N ALA A 191 -18.06 -21.81 -0.25
CA ALA A 191 -16.63 -21.85 -0.02
C ALA A 191 -16.22 -23.15 0.68
N ALA A 192 -16.90 -23.56 1.76
CA ALA A 192 -16.59 -24.76 2.51
C ALA A 192 -16.73 -26.06 1.67
N THR A 193 -17.75 -26.11 0.81
CA THR A 193 -17.97 -27.24 -0.08
C THR A 193 -16.84 -27.31 -1.12
N LEU A 194 -16.54 -26.19 -1.74
CA LEU A 194 -15.55 -26.09 -2.80
C LEU A 194 -14.12 -26.38 -2.28
N TYR A 195 -13.76 -25.86 -1.08
CA TYR A 195 -12.47 -26.22 -0.45
C TYR A 195 -12.35 -27.73 -0.22
N ARG A 196 -13.43 -28.39 0.26
CA ARG A 196 -13.41 -29.83 0.51
C ARG A 196 -13.14 -30.61 -0.77
N ASP A 197 -13.77 -30.20 -1.88
CA ASP A 197 -13.66 -30.89 -3.16
C ASP A 197 -12.32 -30.61 -3.84
N ILE A 198 -11.88 -29.36 -3.90
CA ILE A 198 -10.65 -28.95 -4.58
C ILE A 198 -9.41 -29.53 -3.89
N LEU A 199 -9.37 -29.50 -2.56
CA LEU A 199 -8.22 -30.00 -1.79
C LEU A 199 -7.87 -31.47 -2.10
N GLN A 200 -8.80 -32.27 -2.61
CA GLN A 200 -8.57 -33.65 -2.98
C GLN A 200 -7.82 -33.83 -4.30
N HIS A 201 -7.79 -32.78 -5.15
CA HIS A 201 -7.25 -32.86 -6.51
C HIS A 201 -5.96 -32.06 -6.71
N LEU A 202 -5.51 -31.31 -5.70
CA LEU A 202 -4.28 -30.53 -5.79
C LEU A 202 -3.04 -31.44 -5.68
N GLU A 203 -1.96 -31.03 -6.35
CA GLU A 203 -0.70 -31.77 -6.43
C GLU A 203 0.37 -31.18 -5.51
N GLU A 204 1.00 -32.02 -4.70
CA GLU A 204 2.13 -31.66 -3.84
C GLU A 204 3.27 -31.02 -4.65
N GLY A 205 3.85 -29.93 -4.09
CA GLY A 205 5.01 -29.24 -4.69
C GLY A 205 4.73 -28.52 -6.01
N LYS A 206 3.49 -28.56 -6.52
CA LYS A 206 3.08 -27.91 -7.76
C LYS A 206 1.96 -26.89 -7.53
N ASP A 207 1.05 -27.22 -6.64
CA ASP A 207 -0.10 -26.38 -6.32
C ASP A 207 0.07 -25.64 -5.01
N ALA A 208 -0.42 -24.40 -4.98
CA ALA A 208 -0.54 -23.62 -3.75
C ALA A 208 -1.95 -23.04 -3.61
N ILE A 209 -2.40 -22.86 -2.37
CA ILE A 209 -3.68 -22.26 -2.04
C ILE A 209 -3.43 -20.85 -1.53
N TRP A 210 -4.08 -19.87 -2.15
CA TRP A 210 -4.13 -18.50 -1.63
C TRP A 210 -5.40 -18.30 -0.81
N LEU A 211 -5.23 -17.95 0.47
CA LEU A 211 -6.31 -17.53 1.35
C LEU A 211 -6.47 -16.02 1.29
N PRO A 212 -7.53 -15.50 0.65
CA PRO A 212 -7.80 -14.06 0.61
C PRO A 212 -8.25 -13.55 1.99
N GLN A 213 -8.27 -12.23 2.15
CA GLN A 213 -8.81 -11.59 3.35
C GLN A 213 -10.25 -11.15 3.08
N ASP A 214 -11.14 -12.11 2.97
CA ASP A 214 -12.58 -11.93 2.73
C ASP A 214 -13.43 -12.92 3.53
N SER A 215 -14.74 -12.90 3.34
CA SER A 215 -15.71 -13.72 4.10
C SER A 215 -15.71 -15.20 3.74
N THR A 216 -14.88 -15.67 2.81
CA THR A 216 -14.78 -17.11 2.48
C THR A 216 -14.02 -17.91 3.53
N ILE A 217 -13.23 -17.25 4.37
CA ILE A 217 -12.39 -17.88 5.39
C ILE A 217 -12.98 -17.63 6.78
N ASP A 218 -13.75 -18.61 7.27
CA ASP A 218 -14.13 -18.64 8.68
C ASP A 218 -12.99 -19.18 9.53
N GLU A 219 -12.59 -18.41 10.53
CA GLU A 219 -11.44 -18.69 11.40
C GLU A 219 -11.62 -19.96 12.24
N GLN A 220 -12.85 -20.34 12.55
CA GLN A 220 -13.15 -21.46 13.45
C GLN A 220 -13.47 -22.75 12.71
N ALA A 221 -14.14 -22.67 11.57
CA ALA A 221 -14.63 -23.85 10.84
C ALA A 221 -13.82 -24.16 9.58
N ILE A 222 -13.61 -23.17 8.71
CA ILE A 222 -13.01 -23.41 7.38
C ILE A 222 -11.48 -23.41 7.42
N LEU A 223 -10.86 -22.43 8.09
CA LEU A 223 -9.41 -22.36 8.17
C LEU A 223 -8.75 -23.62 8.75
N PRO A 224 -9.24 -24.20 9.88
CA PRO A 224 -8.68 -25.45 10.39
C PRO A 224 -8.82 -26.63 9.42
N LEU A 225 -9.95 -26.71 8.70
CA LEU A 225 -10.16 -27.74 7.69
C LEU A 225 -9.12 -27.64 6.56
N ILE A 226 -8.92 -26.42 6.00
CA ILE A 226 -7.95 -26.19 4.93
C ILE A 226 -6.55 -26.54 5.41
N LEU A 227 -6.11 -25.97 6.55
CA LEU A 227 -4.76 -26.16 7.06
C LEU A 227 -4.46 -27.64 7.39
N LYS A 228 -5.41 -28.34 8.01
CA LYS A 228 -5.27 -29.76 8.31
C LYS A 228 -5.12 -30.59 7.03
N LYS A 229 -6.01 -30.40 6.05
CA LYS A 229 -5.99 -31.14 4.79
C LYS A 229 -4.77 -30.81 3.95
N SER A 230 -4.34 -29.57 3.93
CA SER A 230 -3.12 -29.14 3.23
C SER A 230 -1.88 -29.74 3.89
N TRP A 231 -1.84 -29.81 5.22
CA TRP A 231 -0.75 -30.48 5.95
C TRP A 231 -0.68 -31.97 5.60
N GLU A 232 -1.81 -32.70 5.67
CA GLU A 232 -1.89 -34.13 5.32
C GLU A 232 -1.41 -34.42 3.88
N ARG A 233 -1.45 -33.44 2.98
CA ARG A 233 -1.16 -33.58 1.55
C ARG A 233 0.07 -32.79 1.08
N ASN A 234 0.86 -32.26 1.99
CA ASN A 234 2.05 -31.43 1.69
C ASN A 234 1.76 -30.28 0.71
N LEU A 235 0.61 -29.61 0.85
CA LEU A 235 0.21 -28.49 0.00
C LEU A 235 0.62 -27.16 0.64
N ALA A 236 1.22 -26.27 -0.15
CA ALA A 236 1.54 -24.93 0.28
C ALA A 236 0.28 -24.06 0.42
N VAL A 237 0.07 -23.47 1.60
CA VAL A 237 -1.00 -22.50 1.86
C VAL A 237 -0.40 -21.17 2.23
N PHE A 238 -0.72 -20.11 1.52
CA PHE A 238 -0.29 -18.76 1.85
C PHE A 238 -1.49 -17.82 1.99
N SER A 239 -1.30 -16.70 2.70
CA SER A 239 -2.44 -15.91 3.14
C SER A 239 -2.21 -14.40 3.01
N SER A 240 -3.31 -13.67 2.86
CA SER A 240 -3.38 -12.22 3.01
C SER A 240 -3.63 -11.78 4.46
N ASN A 241 -3.68 -12.71 5.43
CA ASN A 241 -3.92 -12.45 6.84
C ASN A 241 -2.80 -13.03 7.71
N LEU A 242 -2.12 -12.16 8.48
CA LEU A 242 -1.03 -12.53 9.39
C LEU A 242 -1.48 -13.57 10.46
N ALA A 243 -2.73 -13.51 10.91
CA ALA A 243 -3.25 -14.40 11.95
C ALA A 243 -3.26 -15.89 11.52
N HIS A 244 -3.18 -16.20 10.22
CA HIS A 244 -3.14 -17.56 9.72
C HIS A 244 -1.78 -18.23 9.89
N ILE A 245 -0.68 -17.45 10.09
CA ILE A 245 0.68 -17.98 10.15
C ILE A 245 0.94 -18.82 11.39
N PRO A 246 0.63 -18.35 12.62
CA PRO A 246 0.77 -19.20 13.82
C PRO A 246 -0.10 -20.47 13.76
N ARG A 247 -1.15 -20.47 12.95
CA ARG A 247 -2.09 -21.60 12.77
C ARG A 247 -1.65 -22.62 11.73
N GLY A 248 -0.61 -22.31 10.91
CA GLY A 248 -0.03 -23.29 9.99
C GLY A 248 0.05 -22.89 8.52
N ALA A 249 -0.43 -21.70 8.12
CA ALA A 249 -0.16 -21.21 6.77
C ALA A 249 1.35 -20.94 6.60
N LEU A 250 1.89 -21.18 5.40
CA LEU A 250 3.33 -21.13 5.12
C LEU A 250 3.88 -19.71 5.30
N PHE A 251 3.24 -18.74 4.68
CA PHE A 251 3.62 -17.33 4.82
C PHE A 251 2.40 -16.41 4.63
N ALA A 252 2.53 -15.19 5.12
CA ALA A 252 1.62 -14.08 4.83
C ALA A 252 2.39 -12.78 4.63
N LEU A 253 1.80 -11.88 3.86
CA LEU A 253 2.23 -10.49 3.79
C LEU A 253 1.32 -9.63 4.67
N TYR A 254 1.91 -8.67 5.38
CA TYR A 254 1.19 -7.77 6.26
C TYR A 254 1.75 -6.33 6.14
N PRO A 255 0.99 -5.28 6.52
CA PRO A 255 1.36 -3.91 6.27
C PRO A 255 2.67 -3.47 6.94
N ASP A 256 3.58 -2.87 6.18
CA ASP A 256 4.57 -1.93 6.71
C ASP A 256 3.89 -0.58 6.92
N ASN A 257 3.46 -0.33 8.15
CA ASN A 257 2.64 0.83 8.48
C ASN A 257 3.37 2.17 8.20
N GLU A 258 4.68 2.24 8.41
CA GLU A 258 5.44 3.46 8.15
C GLU A 258 5.58 3.71 6.65
N ARG A 259 5.91 2.70 5.85
CA ARG A 259 5.98 2.82 4.39
C ARG A 259 4.61 3.10 3.78
N MET A 260 3.55 2.44 4.25
CA MET A 260 2.19 2.74 3.83
C MET A 260 1.83 4.22 4.08
N GLY A 261 2.25 4.78 5.22
CA GLY A 261 2.09 6.22 5.47
C GLY A 261 2.81 7.09 4.45
N GLN A 262 4.03 6.71 4.04
CA GLN A 262 4.77 7.42 2.99
C GLN A 262 4.03 7.36 1.64
N SER A 263 3.48 6.20 1.29
CA SER A 263 2.72 6.00 0.04
C SER A 263 1.40 6.77 0.05
N LEU A 264 0.68 6.81 1.16
CA LEU A 264 -0.53 7.63 1.33
C LEU A 264 -0.24 9.13 1.15
N ALA A 265 0.86 9.62 1.72
CA ALA A 265 1.28 11.00 1.55
C ALA A 265 1.67 11.31 0.09
N ALA A 266 2.35 10.39 -0.60
CA ALA A 266 2.70 10.55 -2.00
C ALA A 266 1.44 10.64 -2.88
N LEU A 267 0.45 9.79 -2.61
CA LEU A 267 -0.82 9.78 -3.32
C LEU A 267 -1.63 11.07 -3.10
N ALA A 268 -1.65 11.58 -1.85
CA ALA A 268 -2.29 12.85 -1.53
C ALA A 268 -1.63 14.04 -2.25
N LEU A 269 -0.30 14.08 -2.32
CA LEU A 269 0.43 15.09 -3.08
C LEU A 269 0.14 15.00 -4.58
N GLU A 270 0.00 13.80 -5.13
CA GLU A 270 -0.33 13.58 -6.54
C GLU A 270 -1.74 14.10 -6.87
N GLU A 271 -2.75 13.81 -6.04
CA GLU A 271 -4.10 14.33 -6.21
C GLU A 271 -4.14 15.86 -6.22
N ILE A 272 -3.49 16.49 -5.22
CA ILE A 272 -3.44 17.94 -5.11
C ILE A 272 -2.75 18.56 -6.33
N LYS A 273 -1.58 18.00 -6.72
CA LYS A 273 -0.80 18.51 -7.86
C LYS A 273 -1.55 18.44 -9.18
N ASN A 274 -2.23 17.31 -9.43
CA ASN A 274 -2.91 17.06 -10.70
C ASN A 274 -4.35 17.58 -10.70
N ASN A 275 -4.82 18.14 -9.60
CA ASN A 275 -6.21 18.53 -9.36
C ASN A 275 -7.19 17.41 -9.73
N LYS A 276 -6.78 16.14 -9.51
CA LYS A 276 -7.61 14.96 -9.71
C LYS A 276 -8.28 14.60 -8.39
N ARG A 277 -9.58 14.37 -8.43
CA ARG A 277 -10.36 14.00 -7.23
C ARG A 277 -10.53 12.50 -7.03
N SER A 278 -10.10 11.69 -8.00
CA SER A 278 -10.11 10.23 -7.87
C SER A 278 -9.01 9.61 -8.72
N ILE A 279 -8.05 8.97 -8.07
CA ILE A 279 -7.04 8.11 -8.69
C ILE A 279 -7.51 6.65 -8.60
N GLY A 280 -8.49 6.38 -7.74
CA GLY A 280 -9.04 5.05 -7.47
C GLY A 280 -8.37 4.35 -6.29
N ILE A 281 -8.87 3.15 -5.99
CA ILE A 281 -8.36 2.28 -4.93
C ILE A 281 -7.30 1.33 -5.51
N ILE A 282 -6.15 1.29 -4.86
CA ILE A 282 -5.06 0.37 -5.21
C ILE A 282 -4.76 -0.59 -4.05
N PRO A 283 -4.28 -1.80 -4.33
CA PRO A 283 -3.86 -2.74 -3.30
C PRO A 283 -2.55 -2.28 -2.63
N LEU A 284 -2.32 -2.74 -1.39
CA LEU A 284 -1.12 -2.41 -0.62
C LEU A 284 0.13 -3.07 -1.22
N ARG A 285 1.17 -2.27 -1.40
CA ARG A 285 2.48 -2.71 -1.88
C ARG A 285 3.58 -2.63 -0.82
N ASP A 286 3.36 -1.83 0.22
CA ASP A 286 4.27 -1.66 1.34
C ASP A 286 4.04 -2.76 2.37
N LEU A 287 4.71 -3.89 2.18
CA LEU A 287 4.42 -5.14 2.87
C LEU A 287 5.67 -5.70 3.54
N LEU A 288 5.45 -6.28 4.71
CA LEU A 288 6.38 -7.11 5.47
C LEU A 288 5.99 -8.58 5.34
N THR A 289 6.93 -9.49 5.55
CA THR A 289 6.72 -10.93 5.39
C THR A 289 6.77 -11.67 6.72
N ALA A 290 5.75 -12.45 7.01
CA ALA A 290 5.74 -13.43 8.09
C ALA A 290 5.80 -14.86 7.53
N VAL A 291 6.59 -15.73 8.11
CA VAL A 291 6.76 -17.13 7.69
C VAL A 291 6.53 -18.09 8.87
N ASN A 292 5.93 -19.26 8.58
CA ASN A 292 5.90 -20.39 9.49
C ASN A 292 7.02 -21.36 9.13
N THR A 293 8.10 -21.36 9.90
CA THR A 293 9.27 -22.21 9.64
C THR A 293 8.96 -23.70 9.82
N ARG A 294 8.06 -24.05 10.75
CA ARG A 294 7.61 -25.44 10.93
C ARG A 294 6.86 -25.96 9.69
N THR A 295 6.00 -25.14 9.11
CA THR A 295 5.30 -25.49 7.88
C THR A 295 6.27 -25.57 6.70
N ALA A 296 7.23 -24.64 6.60
CA ALA A 296 8.26 -24.72 5.58
C ALA A 296 9.10 -26.00 5.68
N ASP A 297 9.54 -26.37 6.88
CA ASP A 297 10.29 -27.60 7.12
C ASP A 297 9.46 -28.86 6.77
N HIS A 298 8.16 -28.88 7.11
CA HIS A 298 7.23 -29.96 6.74
C HIS A 298 7.09 -30.13 5.22
N LEU A 299 7.03 -29.03 4.48
CA LEU A 299 6.96 -29.03 3.01
C LEU A 299 8.32 -29.33 2.33
N GLY A 300 9.35 -29.63 3.11
CA GLY A 300 10.70 -29.89 2.61
C GLY A 300 11.37 -28.65 1.98
N LEU A 301 10.97 -27.45 2.40
CA LEU A 301 11.52 -26.20 1.90
C LEU A 301 12.80 -25.84 2.69
N ASN A 302 13.94 -25.89 2.02
CA ASN A 302 15.22 -25.55 2.62
C ASN A 302 15.38 -24.01 2.72
N LEU A 303 14.76 -23.41 3.74
CA LEU A 303 14.94 -21.99 4.01
C LEU A 303 16.38 -21.71 4.43
N THR A 304 17.18 -21.13 3.54
CA THR A 304 18.57 -20.77 3.83
C THR A 304 18.64 -19.71 4.96
N SER A 305 19.78 -19.60 5.62
CA SER A 305 20.00 -18.57 6.65
C SER A 305 19.73 -17.17 6.11
N ARG A 306 20.10 -16.88 4.86
CA ARG A 306 19.82 -15.62 4.18
C ARG A 306 18.31 -15.38 4.00
N MET A 307 17.55 -16.40 3.59
CA MET A 307 16.08 -16.30 3.47
C MET A 307 15.44 -16.02 4.82
N LYS A 308 15.91 -16.74 5.88
CA LYS A 308 15.39 -16.55 7.25
C LYS A 308 15.64 -15.13 7.79
N GLN A 309 16.70 -14.46 7.38
CA GLN A 309 17.00 -13.07 7.74
C GLN A 309 16.12 -12.05 7.00
N ASN A 310 15.56 -12.41 5.85
CA ASN A 310 14.69 -11.55 5.05
C ASN A 310 13.21 -11.62 5.46
N PHE A 311 12.86 -12.43 6.45
CA PHE A 311 11.51 -12.47 7.00
C PHE A 311 11.43 -11.55 8.21
N ASP A 312 10.42 -10.68 8.24
CA ASP A 312 10.22 -9.72 9.32
C ASP A 312 9.68 -10.41 10.60
N LEU A 313 8.90 -11.48 10.41
CA LEU A 313 8.40 -12.32 11.49
C LEU A 313 8.57 -13.81 11.15
N SER A 314 8.94 -14.61 12.15
CA SER A 314 9.03 -16.08 12.03
C SER A 314 8.22 -16.76 13.13
N PHE A 315 7.49 -17.81 12.76
CA PHE A 315 6.71 -18.64 13.68
C PHE A 315 7.18 -20.09 13.59
N PRO A 316 7.21 -20.84 14.72
CA PRO A 316 7.05 -20.33 16.08
C PRO A 316 8.12 -19.26 16.39
N ALA A 317 7.81 -18.35 17.32
CA ALA A 317 8.80 -17.40 17.81
C ALA A 317 9.95 -18.20 18.47
N ARG A 318 11.20 -17.72 18.24
CA ARG A 318 12.39 -18.31 18.86
C ARG A 318 12.50 -17.90 20.31
#